data_d1a6620abe1f43a0a201a08f0d616452
#
_entry.id   d1a6620abe1f43a0a201a08f0d616452
#
_cell.length_a   1.000
_cell.length_b   1.000
_cell.length_c   1.000
_cell.angle_alpha   90.00
_cell.angle_beta   90.00
_cell.angle_gamma   90.00
#
_symmetry.space_group_name_H-M   'P 1'
#
loop_
_entity.id
_entity.type
_entity.pdbx_description
1 polymer ?
#
loop_
_entity_poly.entity_id
_entity_poly.type
_entity_poly.pdbx_seq_one_letter_code
_entity_poly.pdbx_strand_id
1 'polypeptide(L)'
;PAMAVGVGLLIDGSHRLAGRPPRPLWWLLPAVCLFFTSLWWGVWSPSLANRVMVFSVLVNWLMACLMVALWPLRSRGAAVGLAFVAIAALLLCVLMLVRAWWAWQGRIQPVYAFGTPFNMAFYLLAAMSFVAIHTGLLLVHQLLVIGDLRAEAQRDPLTGLLNRHALS
;
A
#
# COMPACT_ATOMS: atom_id res chain seq x y z
N PRO A 1 -5.14 -6.10 12.92
CA PRO A 1 -6.27 -6.31 12.01
C PRO A 1 -6.68 -5.04 11.26
N ALA A 2 -6.90 -3.91 11.97
CA ALA A 2 -7.38 -2.65 11.36
C ALA A 2 -6.52 -2.17 10.18
N MET A 3 -5.20 -2.22 10.30
CA MET A 3 -4.28 -1.87 9.23
C MET A 3 -4.48 -2.74 7.97
N ALA A 4 -4.65 -4.05 8.13
CA ALA A 4 -4.86 -4.95 6.99
C ALA A 4 -6.18 -4.65 6.27
N VAL A 5 -7.24 -4.31 7.01
CA VAL A 5 -8.51 -3.85 6.44
C VAL A 5 -8.32 -2.52 5.70
N GLY A 6 -7.61 -1.56 6.29
CA GLY A 6 -7.34 -0.27 5.64
C GLY A 6 -6.58 -0.44 4.31
N VAL A 7 -5.51 -1.23 4.29
CA VAL A 7 -4.77 -1.53 3.06
C VAL A 7 -5.65 -2.31 2.07
N GLY A 8 -6.50 -3.21 2.54
CA GLY A 8 -7.45 -3.94 1.71
C GLY A 8 -8.44 -3.03 0.98
N LEU A 9 -8.98 -2.05 1.68
CA LEU A 9 -9.85 -1.02 1.07
C LEU A 9 -9.10 -0.18 0.03
N LEU A 10 -7.83 0.14 0.27
CA LEU A 10 -6.99 0.82 -0.73
C LEU A 10 -6.75 -0.05 -1.97
N ILE A 11 -6.56 -1.36 -1.80
CA ILE A 11 -6.42 -2.31 -2.93
C ILE A 11 -7.72 -2.35 -3.76
N ASP A 12 -8.87 -2.47 -3.11
CA ASP A 12 -10.17 -2.49 -3.81
C ASP A 12 -10.47 -1.15 -4.49
N GLY A 13 -10.17 -0.03 -3.83
CA GLY A 13 -10.25 1.30 -4.44
C GLY A 13 -9.36 1.44 -5.67
N SER A 14 -8.14 0.92 -5.62
CA SER A 14 -7.18 0.92 -6.73
C SER A 14 -7.67 0.07 -7.91
N HIS A 15 -8.29 -1.09 -7.66
CA HIS A 15 -8.93 -1.90 -8.71
C HIS A 15 -10.07 -1.14 -9.38
N ARG A 16 -10.93 -0.48 -8.61
CA ARG A 16 -12.03 0.34 -9.16
C ARG A 16 -11.51 1.51 -10.01
N LEU A 17 -10.47 2.21 -9.55
CA LEU A 17 -9.80 3.27 -10.33
C LEU A 17 -9.23 2.74 -11.66
N ALA A 18 -8.74 1.50 -11.67
CA ALA A 18 -8.25 0.83 -12.86
C ALA A 18 -9.38 0.27 -13.77
N GLY A 19 -10.64 0.45 -13.41
CA GLY A 19 -11.79 -0.11 -14.14
C GLY A 19 -11.91 -1.64 -14.00
N ARG A 20 -11.36 -2.22 -12.93
CA ARG A 20 -11.36 -3.66 -12.67
C ARG A 20 -12.30 -4.01 -11.53
N PRO A 21 -12.88 -5.21 -11.52
CA PRO A 21 -13.68 -5.65 -10.39
C PRO A 21 -12.81 -5.78 -9.13
N PRO A 22 -13.36 -5.47 -7.94
CA PRO A 22 -12.67 -5.68 -6.68
C PRO A 22 -12.36 -7.17 -6.47
N ARG A 23 -11.24 -7.45 -5.81
CA ARG A 23 -10.80 -8.82 -5.51
C ARG A 23 -10.61 -8.99 -4.00
N PRO A 24 -11.70 -9.04 -3.23
CA PRO A 24 -11.63 -9.00 -1.76
C PRO A 24 -10.82 -10.15 -1.16
N LEU A 25 -10.79 -11.32 -1.79
CA LEU A 25 -10.02 -12.47 -1.31
C LEU A 25 -8.52 -12.20 -1.21
N TRP A 26 -7.97 -11.31 -2.03
CA TRP A 26 -6.53 -11.02 -2.04
C TRP A 26 -6.05 -10.31 -0.78
N TRP A 27 -6.91 -9.56 -0.13
CA TRP A 27 -6.58 -8.87 1.12
C TRP A 27 -7.35 -9.40 2.33
N LEU A 28 -8.55 -9.95 2.12
CA LEU A 28 -9.36 -10.50 3.21
C LEU A 28 -8.66 -11.72 3.83
N LEU A 29 -8.13 -12.63 2.99
CA LEU A 29 -7.40 -13.80 3.47
C LEU A 29 -6.21 -13.41 4.36
N PRO A 30 -5.27 -12.54 3.95
CA PRO A 30 -4.21 -12.03 4.82
C PRO A 30 -4.72 -11.35 6.10
N ALA A 31 -5.82 -10.59 6.03
CA ALA A 31 -6.39 -9.94 7.20
C ALA A 31 -6.91 -10.95 8.23
N VAL A 32 -7.60 -11.99 7.77
CA VAL A 32 -8.08 -13.11 8.60
C VAL A 32 -6.89 -13.89 9.18
N CYS A 33 -5.87 -14.20 8.37
CA CYS A 33 -4.65 -14.84 8.85
C CYS A 33 -3.95 -14.00 9.94
N LEU A 34 -3.85 -12.68 9.76
CA LEU A 34 -3.30 -11.77 10.78
C LEU A 34 -4.10 -11.80 12.08
N PHE A 35 -5.41 -11.86 11.99
CA PHE A 35 -6.26 -11.95 13.17
C PHE A 35 -6.00 -13.25 13.97
N PHE A 36 -6.10 -14.40 13.31
CA PHE A 36 -5.92 -15.69 13.96
C PHE A 36 -4.49 -15.91 14.47
N THR A 37 -3.48 -15.52 13.71
CA THR A 37 -2.08 -15.65 14.14
C THR A 37 -1.76 -14.71 15.31
N SER A 38 -2.38 -13.53 15.35
CA SER A 38 -2.23 -12.59 16.48
C SER A 38 -2.87 -13.15 17.75
N LEU A 39 -4.01 -13.84 17.63
CA LEU A 39 -4.64 -14.54 18.76
C LEU A 39 -3.81 -15.72 19.22
N TRP A 40 -3.37 -16.57 18.28
CA TRP A 40 -2.61 -17.77 18.59
C TRP A 40 -1.31 -17.44 19.35
N TRP A 41 -0.46 -16.60 18.76
CA TRP A 41 0.81 -16.23 19.39
C TRP A 41 0.72 -15.05 20.37
N GLY A 42 -0.47 -14.53 20.59
CA GLY A 42 -0.73 -13.54 21.61
C GLY A 42 -1.23 -14.13 22.92
N VAL A 43 -2.05 -15.20 22.83
CA VAL A 43 -2.78 -15.75 23.96
C VAL A 43 -2.37 -17.20 24.25
N TRP A 44 -2.40 -18.08 23.24
CA TRP A 44 -2.18 -19.53 23.45
C TRP A 44 -0.72 -19.94 23.53
N SER A 45 0.11 -19.40 22.66
CA SER A 45 1.54 -19.70 22.59
C SER A 45 2.33 -18.40 22.44
N PRO A 46 2.52 -17.63 23.53
CA PRO A 46 3.11 -16.30 23.45
C PRO A 46 4.49 -16.32 22.78
N SER A 47 4.57 -15.81 21.57
CA SER A 47 5.81 -15.66 20.80
C SER A 47 5.81 -14.35 20.03
N LEU A 48 6.60 -13.39 20.53
CA LEU A 48 6.77 -12.11 19.86
C LEU A 48 7.43 -12.28 18.48
N ALA A 49 8.43 -13.14 18.38
CA ALA A 49 9.16 -13.40 17.14
C ALA A 49 8.22 -13.91 16.04
N ASN A 50 7.41 -14.93 16.32
CA ASN A 50 6.49 -15.51 15.35
C ASN A 50 5.43 -14.48 14.90
N ARG A 51 4.88 -13.69 15.83
CA ARG A 51 3.94 -12.60 15.48
C ARG A 51 4.56 -11.58 14.52
N VAL A 52 5.79 -11.18 14.80
CA VAL A 52 6.50 -10.20 13.97
C VAL A 52 6.82 -10.77 12.60
N MET A 53 7.29 -12.01 12.51
CA MET A 53 7.58 -12.66 11.23
C MET A 53 6.32 -12.75 10.36
N VAL A 54 5.22 -13.30 10.90
CA VAL A 54 3.97 -13.43 10.13
C VAL A 54 3.40 -12.07 9.74
N PHE A 55 3.41 -11.11 10.65
CA PHE A 55 2.98 -9.74 10.34
C PHE A 55 3.79 -9.15 9.18
N SER A 56 5.10 -9.31 9.20
CA SER A 56 6.00 -8.80 8.15
C SER A 56 5.72 -9.45 6.80
N VAL A 57 5.54 -10.77 6.75
CA VAL A 57 5.21 -11.48 5.50
C VAL A 57 3.87 -11.01 4.93
N LEU A 58 2.85 -10.88 5.78
CA LEU A 58 1.51 -10.47 5.32
C LEU A 58 1.45 -9.01 4.90
N VAL A 59 2.22 -8.11 5.53
CA VAL A 59 2.35 -6.72 5.06
C VAL A 59 3.02 -6.67 3.70
N ASN A 60 4.10 -7.43 3.48
CA ASN A 60 4.75 -7.52 2.18
C ASN A 60 3.80 -8.04 1.09
N TRP A 61 2.99 -9.06 1.41
CA TRP A 61 1.95 -9.55 0.51
C TRP A 61 0.94 -8.46 0.14
N LEU A 62 0.43 -7.72 1.12
CA LEU A 62 -0.52 -6.63 0.88
C LEU A 62 0.08 -5.52 0.01
N MET A 63 1.35 -5.17 0.22
CA MET A 63 2.05 -4.18 -0.62
C MET A 63 2.22 -4.69 -2.05
N ALA A 64 2.54 -5.97 -2.24
CA ALA A 64 2.59 -6.58 -3.58
C ALA A 64 1.22 -6.54 -4.28
N CYS A 65 0.14 -6.89 -3.57
CA CYS A 65 -1.22 -6.80 -4.11
C CYS A 65 -1.59 -5.36 -4.49
N LEU A 66 -1.23 -4.36 -3.67
CA LEU A 66 -1.45 -2.95 -3.96
C LEU A 66 -0.72 -2.53 -5.25
N MET A 67 0.55 -2.91 -5.41
CA MET A 67 1.32 -2.60 -6.61
C MET A 67 0.75 -3.26 -7.86
N VAL A 68 0.29 -4.52 -7.77
CA VAL A 68 -0.38 -5.21 -8.88
C VAL A 68 -1.71 -4.52 -9.25
N ALA A 69 -2.46 -4.05 -8.26
CA ALA A 69 -3.71 -3.32 -8.50
C ALA A 69 -3.49 -1.97 -9.20
N LEU A 70 -2.41 -1.26 -8.83
CA LEU A 70 -2.08 0.05 -9.38
C LEU A 70 -1.37 0.00 -10.75
N TRP A 71 -0.70 -1.12 -11.08
CA TRP A 71 0.12 -1.25 -12.27
C TRP A 71 -0.54 -0.79 -13.59
N PRO A 72 -1.83 -1.09 -13.85
CA PRO A 72 -2.50 -0.66 -15.09
C PRO A 72 -2.64 0.86 -15.24
N LEU A 73 -2.59 1.62 -14.13
CA LEU A 73 -2.73 3.08 -14.16
C LEU A 73 -1.50 3.78 -14.75
N ARG A 74 -0.39 3.05 -14.91
CA ARG A 74 0.85 3.57 -15.51
C ARG A 74 0.62 4.14 -16.92
N SER A 75 -0.21 3.47 -17.72
CA SER A 75 -0.51 3.89 -19.08
C SER A 75 -1.47 5.09 -19.16
N ARG A 76 -2.09 5.47 -18.06
CA ARG A 76 -3.03 6.62 -17.97
C ARG A 76 -2.37 7.92 -17.50
N GLY A 77 -1.05 8.06 -17.63
CA GLY A 77 -0.34 9.28 -17.23
C GLY A 77 0.00 9.37 -15.73
N ALA A 78 -0.33 8.35 -14.93
CA ALA A 78 -0.07 8.34 -13.48
C ALA A 78 1.33 7.81 -13.09
N ALA A 79 2.25 7.67 -14.03
CA ALA A 79 3.55 7.03 -13.84
C ALA A 79 4.38 7.64 -12.70
N VAL A 80 4.38 8.97 -12.57
CA VAL A 80 5.14 9.68 -11.51
C VAL A 80 4.58 9.35 -10.13
N GLY A 81 3.25 9.43 -9.96
CA GLY A 81 2.59 9.07 -8.70
C GLY A 81 2.82 7.60 -8.33
N LEU A 82 2.77 6.71 -9.32
CA LEU A 82 3.05 5.28 -9.11
C LEU A 82 4.49 5.02 -8.72
N ALA A 83 5.47 5.72 -9.32
CA ALA A 83 6.87 5.59 -8.92
C ALA A 83 7.06 6.00 -7.46
N PHE A 84 6.40 7.09 -7.03
CA PHE A 84 6.45 7.55 -5.64
C PHE A 84 5.86 6.50 -4.67
N VAL A 85 4.69 5.93 -4.98
CA VAL A 85 4.08 4.86 -4.19
C VAL A 85 4.98 3.62 -4.16
N ALA A 86 5.58 3.24 -5.30
CA ALA A 86 6.43 2.07 -5.41
C ALA A 86 7.70 2.19 -4.54
N ILE A 87 8.34 3.36 -4.55
CA ILE A 87 9.52 3.63 -3.71
C ILE A 87 9.16 3.53 -2.22
N ALA A 88 8.05 4.16 -1.82
CA ALA A 88 7.59 4.13 -0.43
C ALA A 88 7.18 2.71 0.01
N ALA A 89 6.49 1.96 -0.85
CA ALA A 89 6.12 0.57 -0.58
C ALA A 89 7.36 -0.34 -0.50
N LEU A 90 8.34 -0.16 -1.39
CA LEU A 90 9.60 -0.90 -1.35
C LEU A 90 10.37 -0.64 -0.06
N LEU A 91 10.46 0.63 0.37
CA LEU A 91 11.09 0.99 1.64
C LEU A 91 10.41 0.28 2.81
N LEU A 92 9.07 0.30 2.86
CA LEU A 92 8.31 -0.38 3.89
C LEU A 92 8.55 -1.90 3.84
N CYS A 93 8.58 -2.51 2.66
CA CYS A 93 8.87 -3.93 2.50
C CYS A 93 10.26 -4.31 3.03
N VAL A 94 11.28 -3.53 2.70
CA VAL A 94 12.64 -3.74 3.21
C VAL A 94 12.69 -3.63 4.73
N LEU A 95 12.03 -2.61 5.31
CA LEU A 95 11.94 -2.46 6.76
C LEU A 95 11.26 -3.68 7.42
N MET A 96 10.19 -4.20 6.82
CA MET A 96 9.50 -5.39 7.33
C MET A 96 10.37 -6.64 7.23
N LEU A 97 11.16 -6.82 6.16
CA LEU A 97 12.09 -7.93 6.02
C LEU A 97 13.23 -7.87 7.04
N VAL A 98 13.82 -6.70 7.24
CA VAL A 98 14.85 -6.49 8.28
C VAL A 98 14.29 -6.82 9.65
N ARG A 99 13.06 -6.39 9.95
CA ARG A 99 12.42 -6.70 11.22
C ARG A 99 12.14 -8.20 11.39
N ALA A 100 11.69 -8.88 10.34
CA ALA A 100 11.47 -10.33 10.35
C ALA A 100 12.78 -11.09 10.59
N TRP A 101 13.86 -10.65 9.94
CA TRP A 101 15.20 -11.21 10.14
C TRP A 101 15.68 -11.07 11.60
N TRP A 102 15.49 -9.90 12.21
CA TRP A 102 15.84 -9.68 13.61
C TRP A 102 14.97 -10.52 14.55
N ALA A 103 13.70 -10.71 14.22
CA ALA A 103 12.80 -11.60 14.95
C ALA A 103 13.31 -13.04 14.92
N TRP A 104 13.71 -13.50 13.74
CA TRP A 104 14.23 -14.86 13.56
C TRP A 104 15.52 -15.10 14.36
N GLN A 105 16.38 -14.09 14.47
CA GLN A 105 17.59 -14.17 15.31
C GLN A 105 17.31 -14.05 16.82
N GLY A 106 16.07 -13.92 17.25
CA GLY A 106 15.72 -13.73 18.66
C GLY A 106 16.14 -12.37 19.24
N ARG A 107 16.49 -11.40 18.39
CA ARG A 107 16.98 -10.07 18.80
C ARG A 107 15.86 -9.04 18.99
N ILE A 108 14.60 -9.42 18.78
CA ILE A 108 13.47 -8.51 18.97
C ILE A 108 13.15 -8.38 20.45
N GLN A 109 13.19 -7.14 20.91
CA GLN A 109 12.71 -6.76 22.24
C GLN A 109 11.20 -6.46 22.20
N PRO A 110 10.48 -6.66 23.34
CA PRO A 110 9.06 -6.32 23.45
C PRO A 110 8.79 -4.85 23.04
N VAL A 111 7.59 -4.62 22.50
CA VAL A 111 7.14 -3.28 22.05
C VAL A 111 7.24 -2.22 23.14
N TYR A 112 7.15 -2.62 24.41
CA TYR A 112 7.30 -1.73 25.58
C TYR A 112 8.73 -1.19 25.77
N ALA A 113 9.73 -1.79 25.09
CA ALA A 113 11.06 -1.21 25.02
C ALA A 113 11.13 -0.11 23.94
N PHE A 114 10.23 0.88 24.02
CA PHE A 114 10.28 2.07 23.16
C PHE A 114 11.61 2.85 23.27
N GLY A 115 12.42 2.57 24.29
CA GLY A 115 13.70 3.22 24.51
C GLY A 115 14.85 2.74 23.62
N THR A 116 14.68 1.74 22.76
CA THR A 116 15.79 1.35 21.88
C THR A 116 15.78 2.20 20.60
N PRO A 117 16.92 2.80 20.22
CA PRO A 117 17.02 3.63 19.01
C PRO A 117 16.54 2.91 17.75
N PHE A 118 16.75 1.59 17.68
CA PHE A 118 16.29 0.76 16.57
C PHE A 118 14.75 0.74 16.45
N ASN A 119 14.04 0.50 17.55
CA ASN A 119 12.58 0.46 17.52
C ASN A 119 12.00 1.83 17.17
N MET A 120 12.56 2.90 17.72
CA MET A 120 12.13 4.28 17.40
C MET A 120 12.33 4.59 15.93
N ALA A 121 13.50 4.32 15.38
CA ALA A 121 13.81 4.52 13.96
C ALA A 121 12.88 3.68 13.07
N PHE A 122 12.65 2.41 13.41
CA PHE A 122 11.77 1.53 12.67
C PHE A 122 10.34 2.08 12.61
N TYR A 123 9.75 2.46 13.75
CA TYR A 123 8.37 2.97 13.76
C TYR A 123 8.24 4.31 13.05
N LEU A 124 9.25 5.20 13.19
CA LEU A 124 9.27 6.48 12.48
C LEU A 124 9.32 6.25 10.96
N LEU A 125 10.25 5.44 10.48
CA LEU A 125 10.39 5.15 9.05
C LEU A 125 9.16 4.42 8.49
N ALA A 126 8.57 3.50 9.23
CA ALA A 126 7.33 2.84 8.83
C ALA A 126 6.17 3.84 8.73
N ALA A 127 6.01 4.73 9.72
CA ALA A 127 4.99 5.77 9.70
C ALA A 127 5.19 6.72 8.51
N MET A 128 6.42 7.17 8.24
CA MET A 128 6.75 8.00 7.07
C MET A 128 6.43 7.28 5.76
N SER A 129 6.72 5.98 5.67
CA SER A 129 6.40 5.18 4.48
C SER A 129 4.88 5.10 4.24
N PHE A 130 4.08 4.92 5.30
CA PHE A 130 2.62 4.94 5.20
C PHE A 130 2.09 6.30 4.73
N VAL A 131 2.58 7.40 5.30
CA VAL A 131 2.21 8.75 4.86
C VAL A 131 2.59 8.95 3.39
N ALA A 132 3.78 8.53 2.99
CA ALA A 132 4.25 8.64 1.61
C ALA A 132 3.37 7.82 0.64
N ILE A 133 2.98 6.58 1.00
CA ILE A 133 2.07 5.76 0.19
C ILE A 133 0.73 6.48 0.01
N HIS A 134 0.12 7.01 1.07
CA HIS A 134 -1.15 7.73 0.98
C HIS A 134 -1.04 9.00 0.13
N THR A 135 0.01 9.79 0.33
CA THR A 135 0.27 10.99 -0.48
C THR A 135 0.46 10.63 -1.96
N GLY A 136 1.19 9.55 -2.23
CA GLY A 136 1.38 9.04 -3.59
C GLY A 136 0.08 8.56 -4.24
N LEU A 137 -0.81 7.92 -3.49
CA LEU A 137 -2.13 7.52 -3.99
C LEU A 137 -3.02 8.72 -4.31
N LEU A 138 -2.97 9.77 -3.48
CA LEU A 138 -3.65 11.03 -3.77
C LEU A 138 -3.10 11.67 -5.05
N LEU A 139 -1.79 11.65 -5.23
CA LEU A 139 -1.15 12.16 -6.44
C LEU A 139 -1.58 11.36 -7.68
N VAL A 140 -1.62 10.02 -7.60
CA VAL A 140 -2.15 9.17 -8.68
C VAL A 140 -3.58 9.57 -9.03
N HIS A 141 -4.45 9.72 -8.03
CA HIS A 141 -5.83 10.12 -8.25
C HIS A 141 -5.94 11.49 -8.93
N GLN A 142 -5.20 12.49 -8.45
CA GLN A 142 -5.18 13.83 -9.06
C GLN A 142 -4.70 13.81 -10.51
N LEU A 143 -3.64 13.05 -10.82
CA LEU A 143 -3.13 12.93 -12.18
C LEU A 143 -4.15 12.30 -13.13
N LEU A 144 -4.91 11.31 -12.66
CA LEU A 144 -5.99 10.71 -13.44
C LEU A 144 -7.14 11.70 -13.70
N VAL A 145 -7.60 12.41 -12.67
CA VAL A 145 -8.66 13.42 -12.80
C VAL A 145 -8.25 14.54 -13.76
N ILE A 146 -7.00 15.03 -13.62
CA ILE A 146 -6.49 16.06 -14.55
C ILE A 146 -6.42 15.51 -15.98
N GLY A 147 -6.04 14.25 -16.15
CA GLY A 147 -6.01 13.59 -17.47
C GLY A 147 -7.41 13.53 -18.10
N ASP A 148 -8.41 13.12 -17.32
CA ASP A 148 -9.80 13.03 -17.78
C ASP A 148 -10.37 14.40 -18.12
N LEU A 149 -10.14 15.42 -17.26
CA LEU A 149 -10.59 16.80 -17.52
C LEU A 149 -9.93 17.39 -18.78
N ARG A 150 -8.64 17.09 -19.01
CA ARG A 150 -7.95 17.53 -20.25
C ARG A 150 -8.55 16.86 -21.48
N ALA A 151 -8.84 15.57 -21.41
CA ALA A 151 -9.47 14.84 -22.51
C ALA A 151 -10.88 15.38 -22.82
N GLU A 152 -11.65 15.76 -21.80
CA GLU A 152 -12.95 16.38 -21.94
C GLU A 152 -12.87 17.80 -22.53
N ALA A 153 -11.92 18.62 -22.05
CA ALA A 153 -11.70 19.98 -22.56
C ALA A 153 -11.20 20.01 -24.02
N GLN A 154 -10.62 18.92 -24.52
CA GLN A 154 -10.20 18.79 -25.91
C GLN A 154 -11.35 18.48 -26.88
N ARG A 155 -12.54 18.18 -26.39
CA ARG A 155 -13.73 17.90 -27.19
C ARG A 155 -14.68 19.08 -27.18
N ASP A 156 -15.26 19.39 -28.32
CA ASP A 156 -16.34 20.35 -28.43
C ASP A 156 -17.65 19.75 -27.85
N PRO A 157 -18.27 20.39 -26.85
CA PRO A 157 -19.46 19.84 -26.18
C PRO A 157 -20.69 19.73 -27.09
N LEU A 158 -20.74 20.45 -28.22
CA LEU A 158 -21.88 20.45 -29.13
C LEU A 158 -21.74 19.41 -30.26
N THR A 159 -20.51 19.21 -30.74
CA THR A 159 -20.25 18.33 -31.91
C THR A 159 -19.58 17.03 -31.54
N GLY A 160 -18.99 16.92 -30.32
CA GLY A 160 -18.18 15.77 -29.88
C GLY A 160 -16.83 15.63 -30.61
N LEU A 161 -16.52 16.52 -31.55
CA LEU A 161 -15.27 16.55 -32.30
C LEU A 161 -14.15 17.22 -31.49
N LEU A 162 -12.89 16.99 -31.92
CA LEU A 162 -11.75 17.65 -31.31
C LEU A 162 -11.85 19.18 -31.49
N ASN A 163 -11.69 19.90 -30.40
CA ASN A 163 -11.69 21.36 -30.40
C ASN A 163 -10.47 21.89 -31.19
N ARG A 164 -10.58 23.04 -31.84
CA ARG A 164 -9.51 23.67 -32.63
C ARG A 164 -8.21 23.84 -31.83
N HIS A 165 -8.27 24.06 -30.51
CA HIS A 165 -7.11 24.15 -29.62
C HIS A 165 -6.40 22.80 -29.39
N ALA A 166 -7.03 21.68 -29.70
CA ALA A 166 -6.41 20.35 -29.62
C ALA A 166 -5.60 20.00 -30.88
N LEU A 167 -5.70 20.80 -31.93
CA LEU A 167 -5.04 20.63 -33.23
C LEU A 167 -3.81 21.55 -33.42
N SER A 168 -3.54 22.42 -32.48
CA SER A 168 -2.38 23.32 -32.46
C SER A 168 -1.28 22.80 -31.51
#